data_0076f2fdd6b3f846aa44c4de36a8a1a0
#
_entry.id   0076f2fdd6b3f846aa44c4de36a8a1a0
#
_cell.length_a   1.000
_cell.length_b   1.000
_cell.length_c   1.000
_cell.angle_alpha   90.00
_cell.angle_beta   90.00
_cell.angle_gamma   90.00
#
_symmetry.space_group_name_H-M   'P 1'
#
loop_
_entity.id
_entity.type
_entity.pdbx_description
1 polymer ?
#
loop_
_entity_poly.entity_id
_entity_poly.type
_entity_poly.pdbx_seq_one_letter_code
_entity_poly.pdbx_strand_id
1 'polypeptide(L)'
;MTNSPATPIPGPKPAPVIGNIPDMDSQAPVQSLMALAREYGSIFRLELPGREMIVVSSQALVNELCDEQRFDKKVHAPLEQIRDFAGDGLFTARTQEPNWGKAHRILMPVFGSAALRDMFDDMLDIAEQLLLKWERQGPEQRIDVVDNMTRLTLDTIALCAFDYRFNSFYQKDMHPFVGAMVRALAEAGERGRRLPLQNRLMLITRRQYDEDIRFMHQIANELIAQRKQHGDPHGKKDILSAMLNIRDSHTGDRLSDENIRYQMVTFLIAGHETTSGLLSFTLYELLKNPEVLARAREEVERVLGNETPRFEHLPQLIYIDQVLKETLRLWPTAPAFAVYP
;
A
#
# COMPACT_ATOMS: atom_id res chain seq x y z
N MET A 1 -22.52 -38.05 14.40
CA MET A 1 -22.41 -36.83 13.66
C MET A 1 -22.65 -37.15 12.20
N THR A 2 -23.83 -36.82 11.69
CA THR A 2 -24.19 -37.06 10.29
C THR A 2 -23.40 -36.13 9.41
N ASN A 3 -22.47 -36.65 8.60
CA ASN A 3 -21.82 -35.94 7.53
C ASN A 3 -22.90 -35.49 6.53
N SER A 4 -23.43 -34.29 6.68
CA SER A 4 -24.14 -33.62 5.58
C SER A 4 -23.14 -33.47 4.43
N PRO A 5 -23.50 -33.88 3.20
CA PRO A 5 -22.63 -33.66 2.06
C PRO A 5 -22.31 -32.17 1.94
N ALA A 6 -21.02 -31.82 1.87
CA ALA A 6 -20.62 -30.44 1.72
C ALA A 6 -21.25 -29.86 0.44
N THR A 7 -21.95 -28.74 0.56
CA THR A 7 -22.52 -28.03 -0.60
C THR A 7 -21.37 -27.58 -1.51
N PRO A 8 -21.35 -27.95 -2.79
CA PRO A 8 -20.28 -27.53 -3.70
C PRO A 8 -20.29 -26.02 -3.84
N ILE A 9 -19.10 -25.42 -3.77
CA ILE A 9 -18.92 -23.99 -3.98
C ILE A 9 -19.23 -23.67 -5.46
N PRO A 10 -20.19 -22.76 -5.74
CA PRO A 10 -20.55 -22.40 -7.10
C PRO A 10 -19.42 -21.67 -7.84
N GLY A 11 -19.50 -21.57 -9.14
CA GLY A 11 -18.55 -20.82 -9.96
C GLY A 11 -18.80 -20.99 -11.45
N PRO A 12 -18.17 -20.14 -12.28
CA PRO A 12 -18.27 -20.27 -13.72
C PRO A 12 -17.65 -21.56 -14.22
N LYS A 13 -18.18 -22.10 -15.33
CA LYS A 13 -17.67 -23.32 -15.92
C LYS A 13 -16.30 -23.07 -16.53
N PRO A 14 -15.24 -23.78 -16.11
CA PRO A 14 -13.90 -23.52 -16.62
C PRO A 14 -13.78 -23.91 -18.10
N ALA A 15 -13.09 -23.08 -18.89
CA ALA A 15 -12.73 -23.41 -20.24
C ALA A 15 -11.59 -24.47 -20.27
N PRO A 16 -11.55 -25.38 -21.27
CA PRO A 16 -10.50 -26.38 -21.36
C PRO A 16 -9.11 -25.74 -21.33
N VAL A 17 -8.17 -26.29 -20.53
CA VAL A 17 -6.76 -25.89 -20.39
C VAL A 17 -6.54 -24.54 -19.71
N ILE A 18 -7.32 -23.51 -20.02
CA ILE A 18 -7.13 -22.15 -19.51
C ILE A 18 -8.03 -21.79 -18.32
N GLY A 19 -8.96 -22.70 -17.96
CA GLY A 19 -9.84 -22.47 -16.80
C GLY A 19 -10.70 -21.20 -16.93
N ASN A 20 -10.81 -20.46 -15.86
CA ASN A 20 -11.63 -19.24 -15.80
C ASN A 20 -10.86 -17.94 -16.16
N ILE A 21 -9.73 -18.03 -16.85
CA ILE A 21 -9.04 -16.83 -17.37
C ILE A 21 -9.97 -15.97 -18.25
N PRO A 22 -10.83 -16.53 -19.14
CA PRO A 22 -11.75 -15.74 -19.97
C PRO A 22 -12.80 -14.96 -19.17
N ASP A 23 -13.11 -15.39 -17.93
CA ASP A 23 -14.08 -14.72 -17.06
C ASP A 23 -13.49 -13.48 -16.35
N MET A 24 -12.18 -13.26 -16.53
CA MET A 24 -11.43 -12.18 -15.89
C MET A 24 -10.93 -11.18 -16.92
N ASP A 25 -11.46 -9.97 -16.89
CA ASP A 25 -10.89 -8.85 -17.67
C ASP A 25 -9.54 -8.44 -17.06
N SER A 26 -8.50 -8.53 -17.86
CA SER A 26 -7.14 -8.16 -17.44
C SER A 26 -6.97 -6.67 -17.14
N GLN A 27 -7.83 -5.81 -17.70
CA GLN A 27 -7.82 -4.36 -17.47
C GLN A 27 -8.68 -3.96 -16.26
N ALA A 28 -9.66 -4.80 -15.91
CA ALA A 28 -10.61 -4.53 -14.84
C ALA A 28 -10.88 -5.78 -13.97
N PRO A 29 -9.84 -6.37 -13.35
CA PRO A 29 -9.97 -7.64 -12.63
C PRO A 29 -10.92 -7.56 -11.42
N VAL A 30 -10.92 -6.45 -10.70
CA VAL A 30 -11.81 -6.26 -9.55
C VAL A 30 -13.27 -6.19 -9.99
N GLN A 31 -13.56 -5.50 -11.07
CA GLN A 31 -14.91 -5.41 -11.63
C GLN A 31 -15.40 -6.78 -12.11
N SER A 32 -14.52 -7.61 -12.68
CA SER A 32 -14.85 -9.00 -13.04
C SER A 32 -15.22 -9.82 -11.81
N LEU A 33 -14.41 -9.74 -10.73
CA LEU A 33 -14.75 -10.41 -9.46
C LEU A 33 -16.06 -9.93 -8.86
N MET A 34 -16.34 -8.63 -8.93
CA MET A 34 -17.62 -8.05 -8.47
C MET A 34 -18.81 -8.56 -9.30
N ALA A 35 -18.66 -8.71 -10.61
CA ALA A 35 -19.69 -9.28 -11.48
C ALA A 35 -19.96 -10.74 -11.14
N LEU A 36 -18.91 -11.54 -10.99
CA LEU A 36 -19.00 -12.94 -10.57
C LEU A 36 -19.61 -13.09 -9.17
N ALA A 37 -19.28 -12.22 -8.22
CA ALA A 37 -19.91 -12.24 -6.90
C ALA A 37 -21.42 -11.94 -6.94
N ARG A 38 -21.87 -11.09 -7.87
CA ARG A 38 -23.31 -10.86 -8.08
C ARG A 38 -24.02 -12.06 -8.69
N GLU A 39 -23.34 -12.83 -9.54
CA GLU A 39 -23.89 -13.98 -10.24
C GLU A 39 -23.89 -15.25 -9.36
N TYR A 40 -22.74 -15.54 -8.70
CA TYR A 40 -22.54 -16.78 -7.97
C TYR A 40 -22.69 -16.65 -6.45
N GLY A 41 -22.84 -15.43 -5.94
CA GLY A 41 -22.96 -15.16 -4.51
C GLY A 41 -21.64 -14.76 -3.84
N SER A 42 -21.68 -14.64 -2.52
CA SER A 42 -20.56 -14.13 -1.71
C SER A 42 -19.37 -15.08 -1.55
N ILE A 43 -19.48 -16.31 -2.03
CA ILE A 43 -18.41 -17.31 -2.09
C ILE A 43 -18.51 -18.04 -3.41
N PHE A 44 -17.46 -18.05 -4.19
CA PHE A 44 -17.41 -18.78 -5.46
C PHE A 44 -16.00 -19.25 -5.79
N ARG A 45 -15.92 -20.23 -6.69
CA ARG A 45 -14.69 -20.88 -7.11
C ARG A 45 -14.29 -20.45 -8.51
N LEU A 46 -12.99 -20.20 -8.69
CA LEU A 46 -12.34 -20.02 -9.99
C LEU A 46 -11.26 -21.08 -10.16
N GLU A 47 -11.28 -21.77 -11.27
CA GLU A 47 -10.24 -22.71 -11.68
C GLU A 47 -9.27 -21.98 -12.63
N LEU A 48 -8.03 -21.84 -12.21
CA LEU A 48 -6.95 -21.22 -13.00
C LEU A 48 -5.92 -22.30 -13.35
N PRO A 49 -5.12 -22.14 -14.39
CA PRO A 49 -4.09 -23.11 -14.76
C PRO A 49 -3.19 -23.45 -13.55
N GLY A 50 -3.23 -24.71 -13.13
CA GLY A 50 -2.44 -25.23 -12.03
C GLY A 50 -2.88 -24.82 -10.61
N ARG A 51 -3.99 -24.11 -10.45
CA ARG A 51 -4.50 -23.72 -9.11
C ARG A 51 -6.00 -23.48 -9.10
N GLU A 52 -6.59 -23.72 -7.95
CA GLU A 52 -7.95 -23.31 -7.61
C GLU A 52 -7.89 -22.05 -6.71
N MET A 53 -8.86 -21.16 -6.88
CA MET A 53 -9.01 -19.96 -6.06
C MET A 53 -10.46 -19.86 -5.59
N ILE A 54 -10.66 -19.77 -4.28
CA ILE A 54 -11.95 -19.47 -3.69
C ILE A 54 -11.99 -17.96 -3.43
N VAL A 55 -12.98 -17.30 -3.98
CA VAL A 55 -13.22 -15.87 -3.79
C VAL A 55 -14.34 -15.69 -2.76
N VAL A 56 -14.09 -14.82 -1.78
CA VAL A 56 -15.01 -14.50 -0.70
C VAL A 56 -15.25 -13.00 -0.67
N SER A 57 -16.51 -12.57 -0.61
CA SER A 57 -16.89 -11.15 -0.68
C SER A 57 -17.91 -10.73 0.40
N SER A 58 -18.24 -11.59 1.37
CA SER A 58 -19.08 -11.17 2.51
C SER A 58 -18.24 -10.88 3.74
N GLN A 59 -18.67 -9.89 4.53
CA GLN A 59 -17.99 -9.51 5.78
C GLN A 59 -17.87 -10.69 6.74
N ALA A 60 -18.91 -11.50 6.89
CA ALA A 60 -18.90 -12.65 7.80
C ALA A 60 -17.80 -13.65 7.44
N LEU A 61 -17.72 -14.03 6.15
CA LEU A 61 -16.70 -14.98 5.69
C LEU A 61 -15.29 -14.36 5.69
N VAL A 62 -15.15 -13.07 5.37
CA VAL A 62 -13.85 -12.37 5.45
C VAL A 62 -13.35 -12.34 6.90
N ASN A 63 -14.24 -12.10 7.88
CA ASN A 63 -13.86 -12.14 9.29
C ASN A 63 -13.35 -13.53 9.72
N GLU A 64 -13.92 -14.61 9.17
CA GLU A 64 -13.38 -15.97 9.42
C GLU A 64 -11.99 -16.16 8.80
N LEU A 65 -11.74 -15.60 7.61
CA LEU A 65 -10.45 -15.67 6.94
C LEU A 65 -9.35 -14.84 7.64
N CYS A 66 -9.72 -13.91 8.52
CA CYS A 66 -8.80 -13.13 9.35
C CYS A 66 -8.38 -13.88 10.64
N ASP A 67 -8.87 -15.09 10.88
CA ASP A 67 -8.42 -15.92 12.01
C ASP A 67 -7.04 -16.52 11.72
N GLU A 68 -6.01 -15.92 12.28
CA GLU A 68 -4.60 -16.31 12.09
C GLU A 68 -4.25 -17.68 12.68
N GLN A 69 -5.14 -18.30 13.48
CA GLN A 69 -4.96 -19.67 13.95
C GLN A 69 -5.38 -20.72 12.91
N ARG A 70 -6.21 -20.29 11.95
CA ARG A 70 -6.78 -21.17 10.91
C ARG A 70 -6.22 -20.87 9.53
N PHE A 71 -5.83 -19.63 9.28
CA PHE A 71 -5.41 -19.17 7.97
C PHE A 71 -4.12 -18.34 8.07
N ASP A 72 -3.25 -18.51 7.10
CA ASP A 72 -2.01 -17.76 6.99
C ASP A 72 -1.97 -16.97 5.71
N LYS A 73 -1.17 -15.90 5.71
CA LYS A 73 -0.94 -15.01 4.57
C LYS A 73 -0.40 -15.78 3.37
N LYS A 74 -1.03 -15.63 2.20
CA LYS A 74 -0.55 -16.18 0.94
C LYS A 74 0.20 -15.14 0.12
N VAL A 75 1.49 -15.35 -0.11
CA VAL A 75 2.22 -14.62 -1.12
C VAL A 75 1.80 -15.20 -2.48
N HIS A 76 0.96 -14.47 -3.21
CA HIS A 76 0.41 -14.88 -4.50
C HIS A 76 1.24 -14.37 -5.68
N ALA A 77 0.98 -14.88 -6.90
CA ALA A 77 1.83 -14.63 -8.06
C ALA A 77 2.24 -13.17 -8.33
N PRO A 78 1.38 -12.15 -8.23
CA PRO A 78 1.80 -10.76 -8.33
C PRO A 78 2.82 -10.35 -7.25
N LEU A 79 2.61 -10.76 -6.00
CA LEU A 79 3.54 -10.46 -4.90
C LEU A 79 4.89 -11.19 -5.06
N GLU A 80 4.89 -12.40 -5.62
CA GLU A 80 6.14 -13.11 -5.92
C GLU A 80 7.04 -12.33 -6.90
N GLN A 81 6.45 -11.61 -7.87
CA GLN A 81 7.23 -10.77 -8.78
C GLN A 81 7.78 -9.50 -8.09
N ILE A 82 7.05 -8.96 -7.13
CA ILE A 82 7.49 -7.80 -6.33
C ILE A 82 8.70 -8.16 -5.46
N ARG A 83 8.88 -9.43 -5.11
CA ARG A 83 10.06 -9.91 -4.37
C ARG A 83 11.39 -9.63 -5.06
N ASP A 84 11.41 -9.43 -6.39
CA ASP A 84 12.63 -9.06 -7.12
C ASP A 84 13.26 -7.77 -6.57
N PHE A 85 12.46 -6.85 -6.02
CA PHE A 85 12.94 -5.59 -5.47
C PHE A 85 12.57 -5.33 -4.00
N ALA A 86 11.51 -5.94 -3.48
CA ALA A 86 11.11 -5.85 -2.09
C ALA A 86 11.55 -7.08 -1.24
N GLY A 87 12.19 -8.08 -1.87
CA GLY A 87 12.77 -9.25 -1.23
C GLY A 87 11.84 -9.94 -0.22
N ASP A 88 12.34 -10.14 0.97
CA ASP A 88 11.62 -10.64 2.13
C ASP A 88 11.19 -9.51 3.09
N GLY A 89 10.82 -8.35 2.56
CA GLY A 89 10.14 -7.29 3.29
C GLY A 89 8.78 -7.76 3.85
N LEU A 90 8.23 -7.06 4.83
CA LEU A 90 7.00 -7.49 5.53
C LEU A 90 5.84 -7.83 4.61
N PHE A 91 5.69 -7.10 3.50
CA PHE A 91 4.60 -7.30 2.56
C PHE A 91 4.77 -8.58 1.71
N THR A 92 5.99 -8.83 1.25
CA THR A 92 6.33 -9.90 0.30
C THR A 92 6.89 -11.17 0.95
N ALA A 93 7.34 -11.10 2.20
CA ALA A 93 7.82 -12.27 2.93
C ALA A 93 6.68 -13.25 3.25
N ARG A 94 6.99 -14.54 3.28
CA ARG A 94 6.13 -15.57 3.87
C ARG A 94 6.28 -15.56 5.38
N THR A 95 5.24 -15.90 6.12
CA THR A 95 5.26 -15.89 7.59
C THR A 95 6.27 -16.86 8.19
N GLN A 96 6.61 -17.95 7.45
CA GLN A 96 7.63 -18.92 7.84
C GLN A 96 9.08 -18.42 7.61
N GLU A 97 9.26 -17.33 6.85
CA GLU A 97 10.60 -16.78 6.63
C GLU A 97 11.11 -16.06 7.90
N PRO A 98 12.32 -16.32 8.37
CA PRO A 98 12.83 -15.79 9.65
C PRO A 98 12.76 -14.27 9.76
N ASN A 99 12.98 -13.56 8.63
CA ASN A 99 12.97 -12.11 8.60
C ASN A 99 11.56 -11.52 8.74
N TRP A 100 10.50 -12.26 8.36
CA TRP A 100 9.13 -11.76 8.55
C TRP A 100 8.83 -11.53 10.04
N GLY A 101 8.97 -12.56 10.86
CA GLY A 101 8.68 -12.46 12.30
C GLY A 101 9.59 -11.45 13.00
N LYS A 102 10.89 -11.41 12.63
CA LYS A 102 11.87 -10.46 13.16
C LYS A 102 11.45 -9.02 12.84
N ALA A 103 11.18 -8.71 11.58
CA ALA A 103 10.77 -7.37 11.14
C ALA A 103 9.42 -6.97 11.76
N HIS A 104 8.46 -7.89 11.83
CA HIS A 104 7.17 -7.64 12.43
C HIS A 104 7.29 -7.21 13.90
N ARG A 105 8.05 -7.92 14.72
CA ARG A 105 8.23 -7.59 16.13
C ARG A 105 9.02 -6.29 16.36
N ILE A 106 10.00 -5.99 15.51
CA ILE A 106 10.78 -4.74 15.58
C ILE A 106 9.91 -3.54 15.17
N LEU A 107 9.05 -3.70 14.15
CA LEU A 107 8.33 -2.60 13.52
C LEU A 107 6.94 -2.34 14.12
N MET A 108 6.28 -3.34 14.70
CA MET A 108 4.96 -3.13 15.33
C MET A 108 4.90 -1.92 16.27
N PRO A 109 5.86 -1.71 17.19
CA PRO A 109 5.80 -0.58 18.12
C PRO A 109 5.86 0.79 17.44
N VAL A 110 6.56 0.90 16.29
CA VAL A 110 6.71 2.20 15.58
C VAL A 110 5.47 2.63 14.80
N PHE A 111 4.42 1.80 14.76
CA PHE A 111 3.10 2.14 14.25
C PHE A 111 2.07 2.35 15.35
N GLY A 112 2.48 2.36 16.61
CA GLY A 112 1.60 2.65 17.74
C GLY A 112 1.25 4.14 17.82
N SER A 113 0.17 4.46 18.57
CA SER A 113 -0.36 5.82 18.66
C SER A 113 0.67 6.88 19.13
N ALA A 114 1.62 6.50 19.99
CA ALA A 114 2.68 7.41 20.44
C ALA A 114 3.62 7.79 19.29
N ALA A 115 4.08 6.81 18.50
CA ALA A 115 4.94 7.05 17.36
C ALA A 115 4.22 7.84 16.25
N LEU A 116 2.93 7.56 16.01
CA LEU A 116 2.12 8.35 15.07
C LEU A 116 1.95 9.80 15.51
N ARG A 117 1.84 10.04 16.82
CA ARG A 117 1.82 11.40 17.38
C ARG A 117 3.14 12.14 17.10
N ASP A 118 4.27 11.46 17.27
CA ASP A 118 5.59 12.04 17.04
C ASP A 118 5.82 12.37 15.55
N MET A 119 5.13 11.68 14.64
CA MET A 119 5.17 11.92 13.18
C MET A 119 4.17 13.00 12.72
N PHE A 120 3.26 13.44 13.57
CA PHE A 120 2.14 14.29 13.15
C PHE A 120 2.60 15.64 12.59
N ASP A 121 3.57 16.27 13.23
CA ASP A 121 4.10 17.57 12.79
C ASP A 121 4.80 17.46 11.43
N ASP A 122 5.48 16.35 11.16
CA ASP A 122 6.07 16.07 9.85
C ASP A 122 4.99 15.89 8.76
N MET A 123 3.88 15.20 9.08
CA MET A 123 2.73 15.06 8.18
C MET A 123 2.11 16.43 7.87
N LEU A 124 1.98 17.27 8.89
CA LEU A 124 1.42 18.61 8.77
C LEU A 124 2.31 19.52 7.92
N ASP A 125 3.63 19.50 8.12
CA ASP A 125 4.60 20.26 7.32
C ASP A 125 4.44 19.95 5.81
N ILE A 126 4.33 18.68 5.44
CA ILE A 126 4.14 18.31 4.03
C ILE A 126 2.75 18.73 3.51
N ALA A 127 1.70 18.63 4.35
CA ALA A 127 0.37 19.10 3.99
C ALA A 127 0.34 20.63 3.77
N GLU A 128 1.02 21.40 4.59
CA GLU A 128 1.15 22.85 4.45
C GLU A 128 1.86 23.24 3.14
N GLN A 129 2.88 22.49 2.72
CA GLN A 129 3.54 22.71 1.43
C GLN A 129 2.58 22.51 0.25
N LEU A 130 1.71 21.50 0.31
CA LEU A 130 0.65 21.29 -0.67
C LEU A 130 -0.32 22.48 -0.70
N LEU A 131 -0.82 22.91 0.45
CA LEU A 131 -1.75 24.04 0.56
C LEU A 131 -1.14 25.32 0.04
N LEU A 132 0.11 25.62 0.40
CA LEU A 132 0.85 26.76 -0.11
C LEU A 132 1.03 26.73 -1.64
N LYS A 133 1.27 25.55 -2.22
CA LYS A 133 1.31 25.37 -3.67
C LYS A 133 -0.04 25.72 -4.31
N TRP A 134 -1.14 25.21 -3.76
CA TRP A 134 -2.48 25.47 -4.29
C TRP A 134 -2.88 26.94 -4.16
N GLU A 135 -2.57 27.55 -3.02
CA GLU A 135 -2.80 28.99 -2.81
C GLU A 135 -2.07 29.85 -3.83
N ARG A 136 -0.80 29.55 -4.13
CA ARG A 136 0.01 30.25 -5.14
C ARG A 136 -0.48 30.05 -6.56
N GLN A 137 -1.08 28.90 -6.88
CA GLN A 137 -1.67 28.64 -8.19
C GLN A 137 -2.94 29.46 -8.41
N GLY A 138 -3.66 29.78 -7.34
CA GLY A 138 -4.90 30.58 -7.40
C GLY A 138 -6.11 29.78 -7.92
N PRO A 139 -7.30 30.39 -7.84
CA PRO A 139 -8.57 29.69 -8.08
C PRO A 139 -8.85 29.35 -9.55
N GLU A 140 -8.20 30.00 -10.49
CA GLU A 140 -8.39 29.77 -11.93
C GLU A 140 -7.56 28.60 -12.48
N GLN A 141 -6.58 28.13 -11.72
CA GLN A 141 -5.72 27.05 -12.17
C GLN A 141 -6.35 25.68 -11.92
N ARG A 142 -6.35 24.82 -12.92
CA ARG A 142 -6.73 23.42 -12.75
C ARG A 142 -5.66 22.66 -11.98
N ILE A 143 -6.10 21.90 -10.99
CA ILE A 143 -5.22 21.07 -10.15
C ILE A 143 -5.35 19.61 -10.61
N ASP A 144 -4.23 18.98 -10.93
CA ASP A 144 -4.17 17.52 -11.03
C ASP A 144 -4.11 16.94 -9.61
N VAL A 145 -5.26 16.45 -9.14
CA VAL A 145 -5.41 15.92 -7.77
C VAL A 145 -4.52 14.71 -7.58
N VAL A 146 -4.46 13.79 -8.56
CA VAL A 146 -3.68 12.55 -8.42
C VAL A 146 -2.20 12.84 -8.29
N ASP A 147 -1.63 13.72 -9.14
CA ASP A 147 -0.23 14.14 -9.03
C ASP A 147 0.06 14.78 -7.67
N ASN A 148 -0.83 15.66 -7.20
CA ASN A 148 -0.61 16.36 -5.93
C ASN A 148 -0.74 15.43 -4.71
N MET A 149 -1.70 14.49 -4.70
CA MET A 149 -1.83 13.51 -3.62
C MET A 149 -0.66 12.52 -3.62
N THR A 150 -0.16 12.13 -4.79
CA THR A 150 1.05 11.28 -4.89
C THR A 150 2.28 11.99 -4.30
N ARG A 151 2.48 13.28 -4.60
CA ARG A 151 3.56 14.08 -4.00
C ARG A 151 3.42 14.18 -2.48
N LEU A 152 2.21 14.48 -2.00
CA LEU A 152 1.91 14.57 -0.59
C LEU A 152 2.28 13.29 0.16
N THR A 153 1.80 12.16 -0.32
CA THR A 153 1.97 10.89 0.39
C THR A 153 3.38 10.34 0.28
N LEU A 154 4.06 10.55 -0.87
CA LEU A 154 5.46 10.17 -1.01
C LEU A 154 6.38 10.96 -0.06
N ASP A 155 6.24 12.30 -0.05
CA ASP A 155 7.06 13.14 0.82
C ASP A 155 6.75 12.87 2.29
N THR A 156 5.49 12.62 2.63
CA THR A 156 5.07 12.25 3.99
C THR A 156 5.71 10.95 4.44
N ILE A 157 5.58 9.85 3.66
CA ILE A 157 6.17 8.58 4.08
C ILE A 157 7.70 8.63 4.15
N ALA A 158 8.35 9.35 3.24
CA ALA A 158 9.79 9.49 3.24
C ALA A 158 10.31 10.30 4.47
N LEU A 159 9.60 11.38 4.82
CA LEU A 159 9.95 12.21 5.96
C LEU A 159 9.70 11.48 7.29
N CYS A 160 8.50 10.92 7.47
CA CYS A 160 8.11 10.23 8.70
C CYS A 160 8.90 8.93 8.94
N ALA A 161 9.18 8.17 7.87
CA ALA A 161 9.81 6.87 8.01
C ALA A 161 11.35 6.91 8.01
N PHE A 162 11.95 7.88 7.30
CA PHE A 162 13.39 7.87 7.00
C PHE A 162 14.07 9.22 7.21
N ASP A 163 13.35 10.23 7.70
CA ASP A 163 13.83 11.62 7.80
C ASP A 163 14.42 12.13 6.46
N TYR A 164 13.78 11.76 5.35
CA TYR A 164 14.22 12.10 4.01
C TYR A 164 13.17 12.95 3.27
N ARG A 165 13.63 14.05 2.65
CA ARG A 165 12.77 14.97 1.91
C ARG A 165 13.00 14.81 0.41
N PHE A 166 12.02 14.30 -0.32
CA PHE A 166 12.02 14.35 -1.78
C PHE A 166 11.81 15.78 -2.32
N ASN A 167 11.21 16.66 -1.53
CA ASN A 167 10.89 18.03 -1.91
C ASN A 167 10.05 18.12 -3.19
N SER A 168 9.08 17.22 -3.33
CA SER A 168 8.29 17.04 -4.55
C SER A 168 7.48 18.27 -4.93
N PHE A 169 7.10 19.14 -3.96
CA PHE A 169 6.36 20.36 -4.20
C PHE A 169 7.22 21.52 -4.75
N TYR A 170 8.54 21.42 -4.65
CA TYR A 170 9.49 22.39 -5.16
C TYR A 170 10.06 22.02 -6.54
N GLN A 171 9.67 20.86 -7.08
CA GLN A 171 10.15 20.35 -8.37
C GLN A 171 9.00 20.27 -9.37
N LYS A 172 9.30 20.54 -10.65
CA LYS A 172 8.32 20.38 -11.72
C LYS A 172 7.94 18.92 -11.91
N ASP A 173 8.93 18.05 -12.04
CA ASP A 173 8.77 16.64 -12.29
C ASP A 173 8.85 15.84 -10.98
N MET A 174 8.20 14.68 -10.95
CA MET A 174 8.32 13.75 -9.83
C MET A 174 9.75 13.25 -9.70
N HIS A 175 10.16 12.97 -8.45
CA HIS A 175 11.48 12.40 -8.22
C HIS A 175 11.65 11.08 -9.03
N PRO A 176 12.83 10.86 -9.65
CA PRO A 176 13.07 9.68 -10.52
C PRO A 176 12.76 8.33 -9.86
N PHE A 177 12.85 8.26 -8.53
CA PHE A 177 12.45 7.08 -7.74
C PHE A 177 11.01 6.65 -8.03
N VAL A 178 10.07 7.60 -8.10
CA VAL A 178 8.66 7.30 -8.38
C VAL A 178 8.50 6.65 -9.75
N GLY A 179 9.15 7.23 -10.76
CA GLY A 179 9.12 6.68 -12.12
C GLY A 179 9.70 5.26 -12.19
N ALA A 180 10.82 5.01 -11.49
CA ALA A 180 11.43 3.68 -11.41
C ALA A 180 10.49 2.69 -10.71
N MET A 181 9.89 3.07 -9.58
CA MET A 181 8.98 2.24 -8.81
C MET A 181 7.71 1.90 -9.60
N VAL A 182 7.06 2.89 -10.24
CA VAL A 182 5.86 2.66 -11.06
C VAL A 182 6.15 1.72 -12.22
N ARG A 183 7.27 1.90 -12.93
CA ARG A 183 7.66 0.98 -14.01
C ARG A 183 7.96 -0.42 -13.49
N ALA A 184 8.64 -0.54 -12.35
CA ALA A 184 8.96 -1.84 -11.74
C ALA A 184 7.68 -2.57 -11.30
N LEU A 185 6.72 -1.90 -10.68
CA LEU A 185 5.44 -2.47 -10.27
C LEU A 185 4.61 -2.91 -11.49
N ALA A 186 4.53 -2.07 -12.53
CA ALA A 186 3.83 -2.40 -13.78
C ALA A 186 4.44 -3.64 -14.44
N GLU A 187 5.77 -3.68 -14.58
CA GLU A 187 6.46 -4.83 -15.17
C GLU A 187 6.32 -6.10 -14.31
N ALA A 188 6.38 -6.00 -12.99
CA ALA A 188 6.13 -7.13 -12.09
C ALA A 188 4.72 -7.72 -12.31
N GLY A 189 3.70 -6.86 -12.44
CA GLY A 189 2.34 -7.28 -12.76
C GLY A 189 2.24 -8.00 -14.11
N GLU A 190 2.88 -7.47 -15.14
CA GLU A 190 2.89 -8.06 -16.48
C GLU A 190 3.68 -9.38 -16.54
N ARG A 191 4.82 -9.49 -15.83
CA ARG A 191 5.60 -10.73 -15.77
C ARG A 191 4.80 -11.92 -15.23
N GLY A 192 3.92 -11.66 -14.26
CA GLY A 192 3.04 -12.68 -13.70
C GLY A 192 2.00 -13.22 -14.69
N ARG A 193 1.73 -12.50 -15.79
CA ARG A 193 0.74 -12.85 -16.83
C ARG A 193 1.38 -13.46 -18.07
N ARG A 194 2.64 -13.14 -18.38
CA ARG A 194 3.35 -13.59 -19.57
C ARG A 194 3.86 -15.04 -19.43
N LEU A 195 4.02 -15.71 -20.56
CA LEU A 195 4.72 -16.99 -20.58
C LEU A 195 6.22 -16.81 -20.28
N PRO A 196 6.88 -17.77 -19.61
CA PRO A 196 8.31 -17.66 -19.27
C PRO A 196 9.22 -17.38 -20.47
N LEU A 197 8.90 -17.93 -21.66
CA LEU A 197 9.64 -17.69 -22.89
C LEU A 197 9.51 -16.22 -23.36
N GLN A 198 8.33 -15.63 -23.25
CA GLN A 198 8.11 -14.22 -23.60
C GLN A 198 8.96 -13.30 -22.73
N ASN A 199 8.98 -13.53 -21.41
CA ASN A 199 9.81 -12.76 -20.47
C ASN A 199 11.32 -12.85 -20.83
N ARG A 200 11.79 -14.00 -21.35
CA ARG A 200 13.18 -14.18 -21.79
C ARG A 200 13.53 -13.37 -23.03
N LEU A 201 12.59 -13.20 -23.94
CA LEU A 201 12.82 -12.51 -25.22
C LEU A 201 12.74 -10.98 -25.09
N MET A 202 12.14 -10.44 -24.03
CA MET A 202 11.97 -9.00 -23.78
C MET A 202 13.22 -8.39 -23.15
N LEU A 203 14.35 -8.41 -23.85
CA LEU A 203 15.66 -7.99 -23.32
C LEU A 203 15.70 -6.52 -22.91
N ILE A 204 15.07 -5.62 -23.67
CA ILE A 204 15.05 -4.18 -23.38
C ILE A 204 14.24 -3.92 -22.10
N THR A 205 13.02 -4.49 -22.01
CA THR A 205 12.16 -4.35 -20.83
C THR A 205 12.84 -4.91 -19.57
N ARG A 206 13.49 -6.06 -19.71
CA ARG A 206 14.25 -6.66 -18.61
C ARG A 206 15.39 -5.77 -18.14
N ARG A 207 16.16 -5.21 -19.07
CA ARG A 207 17.25 -4.28 -18.73
C ARG A 207 16.75 -3.07 -17.98
N GLN A 208 15.65 -2.43 -18.46
CA GLN A 208 15.04 -1.30 -17.79
C GLN A 208 14.55 -1.66 -16.37
N TYR A 209 13.92 -2.82 -16.23
CA TYR A 209 13.47 -3.33 -14.93
C TYR A 209 14.64 -3.52 -13.95
N ASP A 210 15.73 -4.14 -14.40
CA ASP A 210 16.93 -4.35 -13.59
C ASP A 210 17.62 -3.01 -13.25
N GLU A 211 17.54 -1.99 -14.11
CA GLU A 211 18.02 -0.63 -13.85
C GLU A 211 17.17 0.09 -12.83
N ASP A 212 15.85 0.00 -12.93
CA ASP A 212 14.90 0.58 -11.99
C ASP A 212 15.08 -0.03 -10.58
N ILE A 213 15.24 -1.35 -10.47
CA ILE A 213 15.50 -2.02 -9.19
C ILE A 213 16.82 -1.55 -8.57
N ARG A 214 17.89 -1.52 -9.36
CA ARG A 214 19.19 -1.04 -8.87
C ARG A 214 19.13 0.38 -8.37
N PHE A 215 18.42 1.25 -9.07
CA PHE A 215 18.25 2.64 -8.68
C PHE A 215 17.47 2.78 -7.36
N MET A 216 16.36 2.05 -7.21
CA MET A 216 15.59 2.04 -5.95
C MET A 216 16.43 1.53 -4.77
N HIS A 217 17.19 0.45 -4.98
CA HIS A 217 18.07 -0.12 -3.96
C HIS A 217 19.24 0.82 -3.62
N GLN A 218 19.76 1.56 -4.60
CA GLN A 218 20.83 2.54 -4.38
C GLN A 218 20.37 3.64 -3.42
N ILE A 219 19.20 4.25 -3.67
CA ILE A 219 18.64 5.29 -2.79
C ILE A 219 18.49 4.76 -1.35
N ALA A 220 17.90 3.58 -1.19
CA ALA A 220 17.76 2.98 0.15
C ALA A 220 19.11 2.72 0.83
N ASN A 221 20.10 2.19 0.09
CA ASN A 221 21.43 1.93 0.63
C ASN A 221 22.17 3.22 1.02
N GLU A 222 22.02 4.30 0.24
CA GLU A 222 22.59 5.60 0.55
C GLU A 222 22.01 6.16 1.85
N LEU A 223 20.70 6.08 2.05
CA LEU A 223 20.03 6.53 3.28
C LEU A 223 20.49 5.70 4.49
N ILE A 224 20.58 4.37 4.36
CA ILE A 224 21.10 3.48 5.40
C ILE A 224 22.56 3.87 5.77
N ALA A 225 23.42 4.06 4.77
CA ALA A 225 24.82 4.42 4.97
C ALA A 225 24.98 5.79 5.64
N GLN A 226 24.21 6.80 5.19
CA GLN A 226 24.20 8.12 5.78
C GLN A 226 23.76 8.09 7.25
N ARG A 227 22.67 7.36 7.56
CA ARG A 227 22.18 7.22 8.93
C ARG A 227 23.18 6.52 9.83
N LYS A 228 23.86 5.50 9.35
CA LYS A 228 24.94 4.79 10.10
C LYS A 228 26.15 5.67 10.36
N GLN A 229 26.53 6.51 9.39
CA GLN A 229 27.70 7.36 9.49
C GLN A 229 27.48 8.57 10.40
N HIS A 230 26.32 9.22 10.28
CA HIS A 230 26.05 10.50 10.95
C HIS A 230 25.11 10.37 12.16
N GLY A 231 24.62 9.16 12.44
CA GLY A 231 23.61 8.93 13.45
C GLY A 231 22.24 9.51 13.04
N ASP A 232 21.44 9.87 14.02
CA ASP A 232 20.18 10.53 13.84
C ASP A 232 20.34 12.06 14.02
N PRO A 233 20.42 12.84 12.93
CA PRO A 233 20.79 14.25 13.03
C PRO A 233 19.76 15.10 13.78
N HIS A 234 18.50 14.64 13.86
CA HIS A 234 17.41 15.34 14.54
C HIS A 234 16.95 14.66 15.84
N GLY A 235 17.61 13.57 16.24
CA GLY A 235 17.19 12.77 17.40
C GLY A 235 15.85 12.07 17.22
N LYS A 236 15.38 11.94 15.98
CA LYS A 236 14.09 11.32 15.65
C LYS A 236 14.14 9.81 15.83
N LYS A 237 13.08 9.27 16.41
CA LYS A 237 12.86 7.83 16.54
C LYS A 237 12.00 7.32 15.37
N ASP A 238 12.47 7.55 14.14
CA ASP A 238 11.78 7.13 12.93
C ASP A 238 11.88 5.61 12.68
N ILE A 239 11.22 5.14 11.62
CA ILE A 239 11.19 3.72 11.24
C ILE A 239 12.59 3.22 10.89
N LEU A 240 13.42 4.03 10.21
CA LEU A 240 14.79 3.65 9.87
C LEU A 240 15.65 3.49 11.12
N SER A 241 15.55 4.40 12.09
CA SER A 241 16.23 4.31 13.38
C SER A 241 15.83 3.04 14.14
N ALA A 242 14.54 2.70 14.12
CA ALA A 242 14.05 1.47 14.72
C ALA A 242 14.66 0.22 14.06
N MET A 243 14.67 0.17 12.72
CA MET A 243 15.25 -0.96 11.97
C MET A 243 16.74 -1.13 12.21
N LEU A 244 17.47 -0.05 12.35
CA LEU A 244 18.92 -0.07 12.59
C LEU A 244 19.29 -0.45 14.03
N ASN A 245 18.51 -0.04 15.02
CA ASN A 245 18.91 -0.06 16.42
C ASN A 245 18.18 -1.10 17.27
N ILE A 246 16.90 -1.41 16.98
CA ILE A 246 16.11 -2.34 17.79
C ILE A 246 16.55 -3.78 17.51
N ARG A 247 16.63 -4.56 18.59
CA ARG A 247 16.85 -6.01 18.52
C ARG A 247 15.53 -6.73 18.63
N ASP A 248 15.39 -7.78 17.85
CA ASP A 248 14.25 -8.69 17.95
C ASP A 248 14.15 -9.30 19.36
N SER A 249 12.98 -9.20 19.98
CA SER A 249 12.74 -9.68 21.34
C SER A 249 12.87 -11.20 21.49
N HIS A 250 12.75 -11.97 20.40
CA HIS A 250 12.83 -13.43 20.43
C HIS A 250 14.23 -13.95 20.15
N THR A 251 14.93 -13.37 19.18
CA THR A 251 16.23 -13.88 18.73
C THR A 251 17.41 -13.06 19.25
N GLY A 252 17.18 -11.83 19.70
CA GLY A 252 18.25 -10.87 20.06
C GLY A 252 18.96 -10.26 18.86
N ASP A 253 18.63 -10.66 17.63
CA ASP A 253 19.26 -10.19 16.40
C ASP A 253 18.71 -8.83 15.97
N ARG A 254 19.46 -8.16 15.08
CA ARG A 254 18.98 -7.00 14.32
C ARG A 254 18.60 -7.41 12.91
N LEU A 255 17.89 -6.53 12.20
CA LEU A 255 17.71 -6.66 10.76
C LEU A 255 19.06 -6.44 10.05
N SER A 256 19.31 -7.19 8.98
CA SER A 256 20.42 -6.92 8.07
C SER A 256 20.14 -5.68 7.22
N ASP A 257 21.20 -5.02 6.73
CA ASP A 257 21.06 -3.88 5.81
C ASP A 257 20.26 -4.25 4.56
N GLU A 258 20.41 -5.46 4.09
CA GLU A 258 19.64 -5.98 2.96
C GLU A 258 18.15 -6.04 3.29
N ASN A 259 17.75 -6.59 4.44
CA ASN A 259 16.36 -6.63 4.84
C ASN A 259 15.84 -5.22 5.14
N ILE A 260 16.63 -4.34 5.77
CA ILE A 260 16.25 -2.92 5.96
C ILE A 260 15.96 -2.24 4.62
N ARG A 261 16.81 -2.44 3.61
CA ARG A 261 16.56 -1.95 2.24
C ARG A 261 15.22 -2.44 1.67
N TYR A 262 14.91 -3.72 1.84
CA TYR A 262 13.64 -4.29 1.40
C TYR A 262 12.44 -3.71 2.16
N GLN A 263 12.57 -3.47 3.46
CA GLN A 263 11.55 -2.79 4.24
C GLN A 263 11.33 -1.34 3.77
N MET A 264 12.42 -0.59 3.50
CA MET A 264 12.33 0.78 3.00
C MET A 264 11.58 0.86 1.67
N VAL A 265 11.93 -0.01 0.71
CA VAL A 265 11.22 -0.10 -0.57
C VAL A 265 9.75 -0.48 -0.35
N THR A 266 9.48 -1.43 0.53
CA THR A 266 8.12 -1.85 0.89
C THR A 266 7.31 -0.67 1.44
N PHE A 267 7.84 0.11 2.37
CA PHE A 267 7.13 1.25 2.96
C PHE A 267 6.91 2.39 1.97
N LEU A 268 7.88 2.68 1.11
CA LEU A 268 7.70 3.68 0.05
C LEU A 268 6.59 3.30 -0.93
N ILE A 269 6.49 2.02 -1.31
CA ILE A 269 5.40 1.53 -2.17
C ILE A 269 4.06 1.59 -1.44
N ALA A 270 3.98 0.96 -0.25
CA ALA A 270 2.73 0.81 0.46
C ALA A 270 2.17 2.14 0.96
N GLY A 271 3.03 3.04 1.44
CA GLY A 271 2.62 4.28 2.10
C GLY A 271 2.16 5.37 1.15
N HIS A 272 2.60 5.36 -0.13
CA HIS A 272 2.24 6.45 -1.02
C HIS A 272 1.05 6.11 -1.94
N GLU A 273 1.03 4.98 -2.63
CA GLU A 273 -0.02 4.67 -3.62
C GLU A 273 -1.40 4.49 -3.00
N THR A 274 -1.50 3.75 -1.90
CA THR A 274 -2.79 3.48 -1.26
C THR A 274 -3.40 4.75 -0.69
N THR A 275 -2.61 5.56 -0.01
CA THR A 275 -3.06 6.79 0.64
C THR A 275 -3.37 7.89 -0.39
N SER A 276 -2.56 8.05 -1.44
CA SER A 276 -2.84 9.01 -2.53
C SER A 276 -4.12 8.66 -3.28
N GLY A 277 -4.37 7.37 -3.50
CA GLY A 277 -5.63 6.87 -4.07
C GLY A 277 -6.83 7.21 -3.19
N LEU A 278 -6.75 6.92 -1.89
CA LEU A 278 -7.80 7.26 -0.93
C LEU A 278 -8.11 8.76 -0.93
N LEU A 279 -7.09 9.61 -0.82
CA LEU A 279 -7.26 11.07 -0.79
C LEU A 279 -7.84 11.60 -2.10
N SER A 280 -7.38 11.07 -3.24
CA SER A 280 -7.89 11.47 -4.55
C SER A 280 -9.37 11.10 -4.74
N PHE A 281 -9.77 9.89 -4.38
CA PHE A 281 -11.16 9.47 -4.44
C PHE A 281 -12.03 10.17 -3.40
N THR A 282 -11.49 10.48 -2.22
CA THR A 282 -12.22 11.27 -1.21
C THR A 282 -12.57 12.66 -1.75
N LEU A 283 -11.61 13.37 -2.35
CA LEU A 283 -11.85 14.67 -2.96
C LEU A 283 -12.85 14.55 -4.12
N TYR A 284 -12.73 13.52 -4.96
CA TYR A 284 -13.67 13.26 -6.06
C TYR A 284 -15.10 13.07 -5.55
N GLU A 285 -15.30 12.24 -4.53
CA GLU A 285 -16.64 11.99 -3.97
C GLU A 285 -17.20 13.21 -3.22
N LEU A 286 -16.38 13.94 -2.48
CA LEU A 286 -16.81 15.17 -1.82
C LEU A 286 -17.26 16.24 -2.83
N LEU A 287 -16.56 16.39 -3.95
CA LEU A 287 -16.94 17.34 -5.00
C LEU A 287 -18.22 16.93 -5.74
N LYS A 288 -18.53 15.63 -5.81
CA LYS A 288 -19.78 15.13 -6.40
C LYS A 288 -20.98 15.23 -5.46
N ASN A 289 -20.74 15.33 -4.15
CA ASN A 289 -21.78 15.33 -3.12
C ASN A 289 -21.66 16.61 -2.25
N PRO A 290 -22.17 17.76 -2.74
CA PRO A 290 -21.97 19.05 -2.06
C PRO A 290 -22.50 19.11 -0.62
N GLU A 291 -23.57 18.39 -0.32
CA GLU A 291 -24.14 18.29 1.04
C GLU A 291 -23.20 17.55 2.00
N VAL A 292 -22.50 16.52 1.51
CA VAL A 292 -21.48 15.80 2.29
C VAL A 292 -20.27 16.71 2.54
N LEU A 293 -19.84 17.44 1.52
CA LEU A 293 -18.76 18.41 1.61
C LEU A 293 -19.10 19.53 2.62
N ALA A 294 -20.31 20.09 2.57
CA ALA A 294 -20.75 21.12 3.50
C ALA A 294 -20.68 20.62 4.94
N ARG A 295 -21.23 19.43 5.19
CA ARG A 295 -21.22 18.82 6.52
C ARG A 295 -19.80 18.49 7.02
N ALA A 296 -18.92 18.05 6.12
CA ALA A 296 -17.52 17.83 6.47
C ALA A 296 -16.81 19.14 6.88
N ARG A 297 -17.09 20.25 6.17
CA ARG A 297 -16.60 21.57 6.51
C ARG A 297 -17.12 22.07 7.86
N GLU A 298 -18.41 21.92 8.14
CA GLU A 298 -19.01 22.25 9.43
C GLU A 298 -18.34 21.51 10.58
N GLU A 299 -18.00 20.23 10.42
CA GLU A 299 -17.27 19.51 11.46
C GLU A 299 -15.87 20.08 11.65
N VAL A 300 -15.12 20.33 10.56
CA VAL A 300 -13.78 20.91 10.63
C VAL A 300 -13.80 22.29 11.31
N GLU A 301 -14.74 23.16 10.92
CA GLU A 301 -14.90 24.49 11.53
C GLU A 301 -15.24 24.38 13.04
N ARG A 302 -16.11 23.46 13.41
CA ARG A 302 -16.49 23.23 14.81
C ARG A 302 -15.32 22.70 15.66
N VAL A 303 -14.48 21.82 15.09
CA VAL A 303 -13.38 21.15 15.83
C VAL A 303 -12.14 22.01 15.86
N LEU A 304 -11.77 22.62 14.75
CA LEU A 304 -10.52 23.39 14.60
C LEU A 304 -10.73 24.89 14.79
N GLY A 305 -11.88 25.44 14.39
CA GLY A 305 -12.05 26.89 14.29
C GLY A 305 -10.96 27.48 13.39
N ASN A 306 -10.13 28.34 14.00
CA ASN A 306 -8.98 28.95 13.34
C ASN A 306 -7.63 28.37 13.81
N GLU A 307 -7.65 27.27 14.56
CA GLU A 307 -6.41 26.66 15.06
C GLU A 307 -5.75 25.76 14.03
N THR A 308 -4.43 25.70 14.06
CA THR A 308 -3.68 24.69 13.30
C THR A 308 -4.06 23.29 13.80
N PRO A 309 -4.29 22.33 12.91
CA PRO A 309 -4.58 20.95 13.30
C PRO A 309 -3.53 20.40 14.26
N ARG A 310 -3.98 19.69 15.29
CA ARG A 310 -3.13 18.95 16.25
C ARG A 310 -3.59 17.50 16.32
N PHE A 311 -2.72 16.62 16.76
CA PHE A 311 -3.02 15.18 16.88
C PHE A 311 -4.28 14.94 17.73
N GLU A 312 -4.52 15.75 18.77
CA GLU A 312 -5.68 15.67 19.66
C GLU A 312 -7.01 16.01 18.99
N HIS A 313 -7.00 16.66 17.84
CA HIS A 313 -8.22 16.93 17.07
C HIS A 313 -8.70 15.72 16.28
N LEU A 314 -7.80 14.78 15.90
CA LEU A 314 -8.14 13.64 15.06
C LEU A 314 -9.31 12.80 15.58
N PRO A 315 -9.38 12.43 16.88
CA PRO A 315 -10.52 11.66 17.39
C PRO A 315 -11.85 12.41 17.38
N GLN A 316 -11.84 13.72 17.17
CA GLN A 316 -13.02 14.58 17.16
C GLN A 316 -13.59 14.76 15.75
N LEU A 317 -12.83 14.41 14.71
CA LEU A 317 -13.20 14.48 13.29
C LEU A 317 -13.95 13.21 12.86
N ILE A 318 -15.09 12.95 13.51
CA ILE A 318 -15.86 11.70 13.38
C ILE A 318 -16.46 11.58 11.97
N TYR A 319 -16.98 12.68 11.43
CA TYR A 319 -17.62 12.65 10.11
C TYR A 319 -16.58 12.53 9.00
N ILE A 320 -15.44 13.17 9.14
CA ILE A 320 -14.29 12.98 8.22
C ILE A 320 -13.86 11.50 8.20
N ASP A 321 -13.75 10.85 9.36
CA ASP A 321 -13.44 9.41 9.45
C ASP A 321 -14.50 8.55 8.73
N GLN A 322 -15.78 8.89 8.88
CA GLN A 322 -16.87 8.21 8.14
C GLN A 322 -16.77 8.42 6.63
N VAL A 323 -16.42 9.64 6.17
CA VAL A 323 -16.22 9.94 4.74
C VAL A 323 -15.07 9.12 4.19
N LEU A 324 -13.93 9.02 4.89
CA LEU A 324 -12.79 8.21 4.48
C LEU A 324 -13.16 6.71 4.41
N LYS A 325 -13.89 6.19 5.38
CA LYS A 325 -14.37 4.80 5.40
C LYS A 325 -15.34 4.51 4.24
N GLU A 326 -16.26 5.42 3.96
CA GLU A 326 -17.19 5.28 2.83
C GLU A 326 -16.45 5.37 1.49
N THR A 327 -15.46 6.24 1.38
CA THR A 327 -14.59 6.28 0.20
C THR A 327 -13.86 4.94 -0.01
N LEU A 328 -13.29 4.35 1.03
CA LEU A 328 -12.66 3.02 0.94
C LEU A 328 -13.64 1.91 0.58
N ARG A 329 -14.90 2.01 1.01
CA ARG A 329 -15.94 1.05 0.61
C ARG A 329 -16.25 1.15 -0.89
N LEU A 330 -16.33 2.36 -1.44
CA LEU A 330 -16.64 2.62 -2.85
C LEU A 330 -15.42 2.38 -3.76
N TRP A 331 -14.25 2.79 -3.31
CA TRP A 331 -13.00 2.82 -4.06
C TRP A 331 -11.84 2.22 -3.22
N PRO A 332 -11.86 0.91 -2.94
CA PRO A 332 -10.83 0.29 -2.12
C PRO A 332 -9.48 0.33 -2.86
N THR A 333 -8.49 0.95 -2.25
CA THR A 333 -7.13 1.06 -2.82
C THR A 333 -6.33 -0.24 -2.69
N ALA A 334 -6.71 -1.10 -1.74
CA ALA A 334 -6.23 -2.48 -1.61
C ALA A 334 -7.46 -3.42 -1.53
N PRO A 335 -8.05 -3.81 -2.68
CA PRO A 335 -9.38 -4.43 -2.72
C PRO A 335 -9.43 -5.88 -2.26
N ALA A 336 -8.29 -6.56 -2.12
CA ALA A 336 -8.25 -7.98 -1.77
C ALA A 336 -6.95 -8.36 -1.07
N PHE A 337 -7.02 -9.42 -0.28
CA PHE A 337 -5.87 -10.15 0.25
C PHE A 337 -6.04 -11.64 -0.01
N ALA A 338 -4.97 -12.41 0.10
CA ALA A 338 -5.00 -13.85 -0.09
C ALA A 338 -4.45 -14.56 1.14
N VAL A 339 -5.18 -15.62 1.53
CA VAL A 339 -4.78 -16.53 2.61
C VAL A 339 -4.87 -17.98 2.15
N TYR A 340 -4.29 -18.87 2.91
CA TYR A 340 -4.46 -20.32 2.77
C TYR A 340 -4.66 -20.94 4.16
N PRO A 341 -5.37 -22.08 4.27
CA PRO A 341 -5.58 -22.78 5.52
C PRO A 341 -4.31 -23.45 6.05
#